data_b860402955c2231af226392915469497
#
_entry.id   b860402955c2231af226392915469497
#
_cell.length_a   1.000
_cell.length_b   1.000
_cell.length_c   1.000
_cell.angle_alpha   90.00
_cell.angle_beta   90.00
_cell.angle_gamma   90.00
#
_symmetry.space_group_name_H-M   'P 1'
#
loop_
_entity.id
_entity.type
_entity.pdbx_description
1 polymer ?
#
loop_
_entity_poly.entity_id
_entity_poly.type
_entity_poly.pdbx_seq_one_letter_code
_entity_poly.pdbx_strand_id
1 'polypeptide(L)'
;RELIENTSFLPYLTGYENLEVLANIQMKITKEDIEKILKDVNLYEAKDKKYRTYSLGMKQKLGLAQVLMEDPELIILDEPFRGIEESTVDKIRKLLLELKKKNKIILIATHDKEDLEKLADIVYKFENNTIQIVDVKKKHK
;
A
#
# COMPACT_ATOMS: atom_id res chain seq x y z
N ARG A 1 8.25 3.12 14.05
CA ARG A 1 7.53 4.08 13.19
C ARG A 1 6.04 3.93 13.40
N GLU A 2 5.39 5.02 13.73
CA GLU A 2 3.96 5.02 13.98
C GLU A 2 3.16 4.56 12.77
N LEU A 3 2.14 3.77 13.05
CA LEU A 3 1.09 3.44 12.09
C LEU A 3 0.43 4.75 11.69
N ILE A 4 0.69 5.23 10.49
CA ILE A 4 0.03 6.43 10.01
C ILE A 4 -1.35 6.01 9.48
N GLU A 5 -2.34 6.02 10.37
CA GLU A 5 -3.73 5.75 10.01
C GLU A 5 -4.33 6.86 9.13
N ASN A 6 -3.75 8.02 9.12
CA ASN A 6 -4.19 9.15 8.31
C ASN A 6 -2.98 9.90 7.82
N THR A 7 -2.51 9.56 6.65
CA THR A 7 -1.62 10.42 5.93
C THR A 7 -2.41 11.68 5.58
N SER A 8 -2.09 12.77 6.26
CA SER A 8 -2.74 14.04 5.97
C SER A 8 -2.16 14.60 4.69
N PHE A 9 -2.74 14.22 3.55
CA PHE A 9 -2.43 14.87 2.29
C PHE A 9 -3.05 16.26 2.26
N LEU A 10 -2.40 17.16 1.56
CA LEU A 10 -2.88 18.54 1.41
C LEU A 10 -3.97 18.58 0.34
N PRO A 11 -5.20 19.01 0.67
CA PRO A 11 -6.34 18.88 -0.25
C PRO A 11 -6.24 19.74 -1.50
N TYR A 12 -5.51 20.84 -1.46
CA TYR A 12 -5.35 21.75 -2.59
C TYR A 12 -4.12 21.48 -3.46
N LEU A 13 -3.31 20.51 -3.08
CA LEU A 13 -2.26 19.98 -3.93
C LEU A 13 -2.80 18.81 -4.77
N THR A 14 -2.16 18.57 -5.90
CA THR A 14 -2.46 17.40 -6.73
C THR A 14 -1.95 16.13 -6.05
N GLY A 15 -2.36 14.96 -6.54
CA GLY A 15 -1.80 13.70 -6.07
C GLY A 15 -0.29 13.65 -6.25
N TYR A 16 0.19 14.06 -7.42
CA TYR A 16 1.63 14.13 -7.70
C TYR A 16 2.37 15.07 -6.74
N GLU A 17 1.86 16.28 -6.57
CA GLU A 17 2.47 17.27 -5.69
C GLU A 17 2.54 16.80 -4.23
N ASN A 18 1.52 16.09 -3.75
CA ASN A 18 1.54 15.51 -2.41
C ASN A 18 2.69 14.52 -2.24
N LEU A 19 2.89 13.65 -3.22
CA LEU A 19 4.01 12.69 -3.17
C LEU A 19 5.36 13.41 -3.33
N GLU A 20 5.41 14.44 -4.15
CA GLU A 20 6.62 15.22 -4.36
C GLU A 20 7.10 15.91 -3.08
N VAL A 21 6.19 16.46 -2.29
CA VAL A 21 6.53 17.07 -0.98
C VAL A 21 7.24 16.05 -0.09
N LEU A 22 6.70 14.83 -0.03
CA LEU A 22 7.29 13.76 0.78
C LEU A 22 8.63 13.28 0.19
N ALA A 23 8.72 13.18 -1.11
CA ALA A 23 9.96 12.79 -1.81
C ALA A 23 11.08 13.80 -1.53
N ASN A 24 10.77 15.09 -1.50
CA ASN A 24 11.74 16.13 -1.21
C ASN A 24 12.29 16.04 0.21
N ILE A 25 11.48 15.57 1.16
CA ILE A 25 11.94 15.36 2.53
C ILE A 25 12.92 14.20 2.60
N GLN A 26 12.71 13.15 1.83
CA GLN A 26 13.53 11.93 1.89
C GLN A 26 14.72 11.91 0.94
N MET A 27 14.83 12.83 0.03
CA MET A 27 15.94 13.05 -0.91
C MET A 27 16.41 11.86 -1.76
N LYS A 28 15.97 10.64 -1.45
CA LYS A 28 16.30 9.40 -2.18
C LYS A 28 15.28 9.06 -3.25
N ILE A 29 14.10 9.68 -3.18
CA ILE A 29 12.97 9.37 -4.06
C ILE A 29 13.03 10.32 -5.24
N THR A 30 13.13 9.76 -6.43
CA THR A 30 13.23 10.53 -7.67
C THR A 30 11.86 10.79 -8.27
N LYS A 31 11.80 11.69 -9.23
CA LYS A 31 10.59 11.93 -10.02
C LYS A 31 10.11 10.65 -10.71
N GLU A 32 11.03 9.87 -11.23
CA GLU A 32 10.74 8.58 -11.87
C GLU A 32 10.12 7.59 -10.91
N ASP A 33 10.56 7.58 -9.66
CA ASP A 33 9.98 6.73 -8.62
C ASP A 33 8.52 7.12 -8.34
N ILE A 34 8.22 8.41 -8.28
CA ILE A 34 6.85 8.90 -8.09
C ILE A 34 5.96 8.48 -9.26
N GLU A 35 6.41 8.70 -10.49
CA GLU A 35 5.66 8.33 -11.68
C GLU A 35 5.41 6.83 -11.74
N LYS A 36 6.42 6.02 -11.41
CA LYS A 36 6.32 4.58 -11.41
C LYS A 36 5.27 4.10 -10.39
N ILE A 37 5.32 4.59 -9.16
CA ILE A 37 4.36 4.14 -8.15
C ILE A 37 2.94 4.57 -8.47
N LEU A 38 2.75 5.74 -9.05
CA LEU A 38 1.43 6.19 -9.50
C LEU A 38 0.85 5.27 -10.58
N LYS A 39 1.71 4.77 -11.47
CA LYS A 39 1.29 3.77 -12.47
C LYS A 39 0.98 2.43 -11.81
N ASP A 40 1.78 2.02 -10.85
CA ASP A 40 1.61 0.74 -10.15
C ASP A 40 0.29 0.66 -9.38
N VAL A 41 -0.21 1.77 -8.87
CA VAL A 41 -1.49 1.83 -8.16
C VAL A 41 -2.66 2.32 -9.03
N ASN A 42 -2.45 2.46 -10.34
CA ASN A 42 -3.45 2.96 -11.29
C ASN A 42 -4.01 4.35 -10.92
N LEU A 43 -3.14 5.25 -10.53
CA LEU A 43 -3.50 6.62 -10.19
C LEU A 43 -2.82 7.66 -11.11
N TYR A 44 -2.02 7.21 -12.07
CA TYR A 44 -1.23 8.08 -12.94
C TYR A 44 -2.08 9.06 -13.73
N GLU A 45 -3.23 8.60 -14.28
CA GLU A 45 -4.12 9.45 -15.08
C GLU A 45 -4.75 10.58 -14.25
N ALA A 46 -4.84 10.41 -12.93
CA ALA A 46 -5.43 11.42 -12.02
C ALA A 46 -4.36 12.18 -11.23
N LYS A 47 -3.09 12.01 -11.59
CA LYS A 47 -1.98 12.62 -10.82
C LYS A 47 -2.03 14.13 -10.71
N ASP A 48 -2.60 14.79 -11.72
CA ASP A 48 -2.67 16.25 -11.78
C ASP A 48 -3.98 16.82 -11.26
N LYS A 49 -4.89 15.98 -10.79
CA LYS A 49 -6.12 16.41 -10.12
C LYS A 49 -5.84 16.70 -8.66
N LYS A 50 -6.52 17.70 -8.11
CA LYS A 50 -6.36 18.05 -6.69
C LYS A 50 -6.90 16.95 -5.79
N TYR A 51 -6.16 16.66 -4.74
CA TYR A 51 -6.51 15.60 -3.79
C TYR A 51 -7.94 15.75 -3.26
N ARG A 52 -8.41 16.97 -3.02
CA ARG A 52 -9.78 17.22 -2.54
C ARG A 52 -10.84 16.63 -3.48
N THR A 53 -10.51 16.43 -4.77
CA THR A 53 -11.45 15.88 -5.75
C THR A 53 -11.37 14.36 -5.87
N TYR A 54 -10.44 13.73 -5.14
CA TYR A 54 -10.26 12.29 -5.21
C TYR A 54 -11.42 11.54 -4.57
N SER A 55 -11.82 10.43 -5.17
CA SER A 55 -12.73 9.47 -4.55
C SER A 55 -12.05 8.78 -3.37
N LEU A 56 -12.83 8.06 -2.56
CA LEU A 56 -12.28 7.28 -1.46
C LEU A 56 -11.21 6.28 -1.96
N GLY A 57 -11.52 5.55 -3.02
CA GLY A 57 -10.57 4.61 -3.63
C GLY A 57 -9.30 5.27 -4.14
N MET A 58 -9.42 6.45 -4.75
CA MET A 58 -8.26 7.22 -5.21
C MET A 58 -7.39 7.68 -4.04
N LYS A 59 -8.00 8.13 -2.95
CA LYS A 59 -7.29 8.51 -1.73
C LYS A 59 -6.55 7.31 -1.14
N GLN A 60 -7.19 6.16 -1.14
CA GLN A 60 -6.60 4.91 -0.68
C GLN A 60 -5.38 4.53 -1.53
N LYS A 61 -5.50 4.63 -2.84
CA LYS A 61 -4.38 4.39 -3.78
C LYS A 61 -3.21 5.32 -3.51
N LEU A 62 -3.48 6.59 -3.24
CA LEU A 62 -2.41 7.56 -2.96
C LEU A 62 -1.69 7.22 -1.64
N GLY A 63 -2.44 6.80 -0.64
CA GLY A 63 -1.87 6.33 0.63
C GLY A 63 -0.94 5.13 0.43
N LEU A 64 -1.37 4.15 -0.36
CA LEU A 64 -0.54 3.00 -0.72
C LEU A 64 0.71 3.44 -1.51
N ALA A 65 0.54 4.34 -2.46
CA ALA A 65 1.65 4.87 -3.24
C ALA A 65 2.72 5.49 -2.35
N GLN A 66 2.30 6.26 -1.36
CA GLN A 66 3.23 6.88 -0.42
C GLN A 66 4.06 5.85 0.34
N VAL A 67 3.40 4.86 0.94
CA VAL A 67 4.10 3.83 1.72
C VAL A 67 5.08 3.05 0.85
N LEU A 68 4.63 2.63 -0.34
CA LEU A 68 5.45 1.81 -1.23
C LEU A 68 6.57 2.61 -1.90
N MET A 69 6.36 3.90 -2.14
CA MET A 69 7.36 4.80 -2.72
C MET A 69 8.59 4.94 -1.82
N GLU A 70 8.38 4.92 -0.51
CA GLU A 70 9.45 5.06 0.47
C GLU A 70 10.36 3.82 0.54
N ASP A 71 9.99 2.74 -0.08
CA ASP A 71 10.72 1.46 -0.13
C ASP A 71 11.18 0.98 1.26
N PRO A 72 10.27 0.90 2.24
CA PRO A 72 10.65 0.48 3.60
C PRO A 72 10.93 -1.02 3.66
N GLU A 73 11.72 -1.44 4.64
CA GLU A 73 11.96 -2.87 4.88
C GLU A 73 10.75 -3.54 5.53
N LEU A 74 10.00 -2.80 6.33
CA LEU A 74 8.77 -3.26 6.96
C LEU A 74 7.59 -2.43 6.43
N ILE A 75 6.63 -3.11 5.84
CA ILE A 75 5.40 -2.50 5.30
C ILE A 75 4.24 -2.96 6.19
N ILE A 76 3.51 -2.00 6.74
CA ILE A 76 2.33 -2.27 7.58
C ILE A 76 1.13 -1.64 6.91
N LEU A 77 0.14 -2.47 6.58
CA LEU A 77 -1.07 -2.04 5.89
C LEU A 77 -2.30 -2.48 6.69
N ASP A 78 -3.25 -1.58 6.86
CA ASP A 78 -4.52 -1.85 7.53
C ASP A 78 -5.66 -1.68 6.52
N GLU A 79 -6.37 -2.78 6.22
CA GLU A 79 -7.44 -2.83 5.22
C GLU A 79 -7.05 -2.09 3.93
N PRO A 80 -5.93 -2.49 3.29
CA PRO A 80 -5.28 -1.66 2.27
C PRO A 80 -6.08 -1.48 0.99
N PHE A 81 -7.03 -2.37 0.70
CA PHE A 81 -7.73 -2.37 -0.60
C PHE A 81 -9.17 -1.85 -0.53
N ARG A 82 -9.53 -1.26 0.60
CA ARG A 82 -10.89 -0.72 0.77
C ARG A 82 -11.23 0.31 -0.30
N GLY A 83 -12.32 0.07 -1.02
CA GLY A 83 -12.81 1.00 -2.05
C GLY A 83 -12.03 0.99 -3.35
N ILE A 84 -11.08 0.08 -3.51
CA ILE A 84 -10.28 -0.05 -4.74
C ILE A 84 -10.88 -1.14 -5.62
N GLU A 85 -10.95 -0.88 -6.92
CA GLU A 85 -11.45 -1.83 -7.90
C GLU A 85 -10.54 -3.08 -8.00
N GLU A 86 -11.15 -4.25 -8.27
CA GLU A 86 -10.47 -5.54 -8.21
C GLU A 86 -9.27 -5.64 -9.16
N SER A 87 -9.36 -5.05 -10.35
CA SER A 87 -8.23 -5.04 -11.30
C SER A 87 -6.99 -4.34 -10.72
N THR A 88 -7.19 -3.25 -10.01
CA THR A 88 -6.10 -2.53 -9.35
C THR A 88 -5.60 -3.30 -8.14
N VAL A 89 -6.49 -3.90 -7.35
CA VAL A 89 -6.12 -4.74 -6.22
C VAL A 89 -5.19 -5.87 -6.66
N ASP A 90 -5.53 -6.56 -7.75
CA ASP A 90 -4.70 -7.63 -8.29
C ASP A 90 -3.30 -7.13 -8.69
N LYS A 91 -3.24 -5.96 -9.28
CA LYS A 91 -1.96 -5.33 -9.65
C LYS A 91 -1.11 -5.01 -8.41
N ILE A 92 -1.73 -4.47 -7.37
CA ILE A 92 -1.05 -4.16 -6.12
C ILE A 92 -0.62 -5.44 -5.38
N ARG A 93 -1.45 -6.48 -5.38
CA ARG A 93 -1.07 -7.79 -4.81
C ARG A 93 0.21 -8.34 -5.47
N LYS A 94 0.28 -8.27 -6.79
CA LYS A 94 1.50 -8.70 -7.52
C LYS A 94 2.71 -7.88 -7.11
N LEU A 95 2.55 -6.57 -6.95
CA LEU A 95 3.63 -5.70 -6.49
C LEU A 95 4.09 -6.10 -5.08
N LEU A 96 3.16 -6.36 -4.16
CA LEU A 96 3.50 -6.80 -2.80
C LEU A 96 4.25 -8.14 -2.80
N LEU A 97 3.85 -9.08 -3.66
CA LEU A 97 4.55 -10.35 -3.80
C LEU A 97 5.97 -10.16 -4.33
N GLU A 98 6.17 -9.22 -5.25
CA GLU A 98 7.51 -8.88 -5.75
C GLU A 98 8.38 -8.28 -4.64
N LEU A 99 7.80 -7.40 -3.82
CA LEU A 99 8.52 -6.81 -2.70
C LEU A 99 8.91 -7.86 -1.66
N LYS A 100 8.05 -8.84 -1.41
CA LYS A 100 8.36 -9.95 -0.51
C LYS A 100 9.58 -10.73 -1.00
N LYS A 101 9.74 -10.93 -2.30
CA LYS A 101 10.92 -11.59 -2.88
C LYS A 101 12.20 -10.81 -2.65
N LYS A 102 12.09 -9.51 -2.38
CA LYS A 102 13.24 -8.65 -2.06
C LYS A 102 13.52 -8.57 -0.55
N ASN A 103 13.07 -9.57 0.20
CA ASN A 103 13.25 -9.66 1.66
C ASN A 103 12.55 -8.57 2.46
N LYS A 104 11.49 -7.97 1.89
CA LYS A 104 10.63 -7.07 2.64
C LYS A 104 9.70 -7.87 3.54
N ILE A 105 9.40 -7.34 4.71
CA ILE A 105 8.40 -7.90 5.62
C ILE A 105 7.11 -7.10 5.43
N ILE A 106 6.01 -7.80 5.19
CA ILE A 106 4.71 -7.16 4.96
C ILE A 106 3.72 -7.68 5.99
N LEU A 107 3.17 -6.79 6.79
CA LEU A 107 2.09 -7.08 7.74
C LEU A 107 0.80 -6.46 7.23
N ILE A 108 -0.22 -7.27 7.08
CA ILE A 108 -1.53 -6.81 6.60
C ILE A 108 -2.61 -7.20 7.59
N ALA A 109 -3.37 -6.22 8.07
CA ALA A 109 -4.61 -6.46 8.80
C ALA A 109 -5.76 -6.42 7.80
N THR A 110 -6.52 -7.50 7.69
CA THR A 110 -7.61 -7.60 6.72
C THR A 110 -8.67 -8.60 7.18
N HIS A 111 -9.91 -8.36 6.75
CA HIS A 111 -11.01 -9.31 6.88
C HIS A 111 -11.27 -10.07 5.57
N ASP A 112 -10.54 -9.75 4.51
CA ASP A 112 -10.72 -10.33 3.19
C ASP A 112 -9.96 -11.66 3.08
N LYS A 113 -10.71 -12.76 2.95
CA LYS A 113 -10.15 -14.11 2.81
C LYS A 113 -9.30 -14.27 1.56
N GLU A 114 -9.64 -13.57 0.49
CA GLU A 114 -8.89 -13.63 -0.76
C GLU A 114 -7.49 -13.05 -0.58
N ASP A 115 -7.35 -11.96 0.17
CA ASP A 115 -6.04 -11.39 0.50
C ASP A 115 -5.20 -12.37 1.31
N LEU A 116 -5.80 -13.05 2.27
CA LEU A 116 -5.11 -14.06 3.07
C LEU A 116 -4.62 -15.21 2.20
N GLU A 117 -5.44 -15.70 1.29
CA GLU A 117 -5.07 -16.81 0.40
C GLU A 117 -3.98 -16.44 -0.59
N LYS A 118 -4.07 -15.26 -1.19
CA LYS A 118 -3.15 -14.83 -2.26
C LYS A 118 -1.82 -14.29 -1.75
N LEU A 119 -1.81 -13.68 -0.57
CA LEU A 119 -0.65 -12.93 -0.09
C LEU A 119 0.06 -13.57 1.10
N ALA A 120 -0.66 -14.19 2.01
CA ALA A 120 -0.10 -14.55 3.31
C ALA A 120 0.77 -15.80 3.26
N ASP A 121 1.92 -15.74 3.93
CA ASP A 121 2.72 -16.92 4.26
C ASP A 121 2.27 -17.46 5.63
N ILE A 122 1.95 -16.57 6.56
CA ILE A 122 1.51 -16.90 7.92
C ILE A 122 0.27 -16.05 8.22
N VAL A 123 -0.77 -16.68 8.74
CA VAL A 123 -1.99 -15.99 9.14
C VAL A 123 -2.14 -16.09 10.65
N TYR A 124 -2.26 -14.94 11.30
CA TYR A 124 -2.56 -14.82 12.72
C TYR A 124 -4.01 -14.38 12.90
N LYS A 125 -4.70 -15.00 13.84
CA LYS A 125 -6.04 -14.59 14.22
C LYS A 125 -6.01 -13.98 15.61
N PHE A 126 -6.63 -12.81 15.74
CA PHE A 126 -6.86 -12.17 17.03
C PHE A 126 -8.24 -12.55 17.54
N GLU A 127 -8.30 -13.20 18.69
CA GLU A 127 -9.55 -13.62 19.29
C GLU A 127 -9.39 -13.63 20.82
N ASN A 128 -10.34 -13.01 21.54
CA ASN A 128 -10.33 -12.97 23.01
C ASN A 128 -9.01 -12.53 23.63
N ASN A 129 -8.42 -11.47 23.09
CA ASN A 129 -7.13 -10.92 23.50
C ASN A 129 -5.95 -11.89 23.37
N THR A 130 -6.11 -12.92 22.54
CA THR A 130 -5.03 -13.86 22.23
C THR A 130 -4.72 -13.84 20.74
N ILE A 131 -3.49 -14.20 20.40
CA ILE A 131 -3.03 -14.33 19.02
C ILE A 131 -2.80 -15.81 18.76
N GLN A 132 -3.41 -16.33 17.69
CA GLN A 132 -3.24 -17.72 17.28
C GLN A 132 -2.75 -17.78 15.84
N ILE A 133 -1.83 -18.69 15.57
CA ILE A 133 -1.44 -19.03 14.21
C ILE A 133 -2.50 -19.97 13.65
N VAL A 134 -3.19 -19.55 12.57
CA VAL A 134 -4.27 -20.35 11.98
C VAL A 134 -3.87 -20.98 10.64
N ASP A 135 -2.85 -20.43 9.97
CA ASP A 135 -2.36 -20.99 8.72
C ASP A 135 -0.90 -20.62 8.50
N VAL A 136 -0.15 -21.55 7.94
CA VAL A 136 1.24 -21.33 7.52
C VAL A 136 1.43 -22.03 6.18
N LYS A 137 1.63 -21.24 5.13
CA LYS A 137 1.91 -21.79 3.81
C LYS A 137 3.35 -22.26 3.74
N LYS A 138 3.55 -23.53 3.37
CA LYS A 138 4.88 -24.03 3.09
C LYS A 138 5.37 -23.40 1.79
N LYS A 139 6.60 -22.86 1.83
CA LYS A 139 7.25 -22.39 0.61
C LYS A 139 7.49 -23.58 -0.30
N HIS A 140 6.89 -23.54 -1.49
CA HIS A 140 7.32 -24.43 -2.56
C HIS A 140 8.62 -23.89 -3.11
N LYS A 141 9.61 -24.73 -3.10
CA LYS A 141 10.88 -24.41 -3.74
C LYS A 141 10.71 -24.38 -5.27
#